data_1ede1b479d633ddb67737f80783f5396
#
_entry.id   1ede1b479d633ddb67737f80783f5396
#
_cell.length_a   1.000
_cell.length_b   1.000
_cell.length_c   1.000
_cell.angle_alpha   90.00
_cell.angle_beta   90.00
_cell.angle_gamma   90.00
#
_symmetry.space_group_name_H-M   'P 1'
#
loop_
_entity.id
_entity.type
_entity.pdbx_description
1 polymer ?
#
loop_
_entity_poly.entity_id
_entity_poly.type
_entity_poly.pdbx_seq_one_letter_code
_entity_poly.pdbx_strand_id
1 'polypeptide(L)'
;MPKKSIVLLPETLNILEQMGLQIKYARLRRKISAEIVAERAGISRATLCAIEKGSPSVAMGCYAAVLHALNYMDKDLLLVAK
;
A
#
# COMPACT_ATOMS: atom_id res chain seq x y z
N MET A 1 23.74 2.63 -9.00
CA MET A 1 23.02 1.80 -9.94
C MET A 1 21.65 2.39 -10.21
N PRO A 2 21.35 2.71 -11.47
CA PRO A 2 20.04 3.29 -11.74
C PRO A 2 18.94 2.28 -11.47
N LYS A 3 17.93 2.70 -10.75
CA LYS A 3 16.73 1.88 -10.59
C LYS A 3 15.97 1.83 -11.89
N LYS A 4 15.76 0.65 -12.41
CA LYS A 4 14.85 0.50 -13.53
C LYS A 4 13.44 0.57 -13.02
N SER A 5 12.65 1.48 -13.57
CA SER A 5 11.23 1.52 -13.28
C SER A 5 10.58 0.30 -13.91
N ILE A 6 9.70 -0.35 -13.17
CA ILE A 6 8.90 -1.43 -13.70
C ILE A 6 7.83 -0.84 -14.60
N VAL A 7 7.74 -1.36 -15.82
CA VAL A 7 6.67 -0.95 -16.75
C VAL A 7 5.57 -2.00 -16.66
N LEU A 8 4.41 -1.58 -16.16
CA LEU A 8 3.27 -2.46 -16.01
C LEU A 8 2.22 -2.16 -17.08
N LEU A 9 1.44 -3.19 -17.41
CA LEU A 9 0.28 -3.00 -18.26
C LEU A 9 -0.73 -2.07 -17.59
N PRO A 10 -1.48 -1.27 -18.38
CA PRO A 10 -2.50 -0.39 -17.81
C PRO A 10 -3.50 -1.09 -16.89
N GLU A 11 -3.88 -2.31 -17.22
CA GLU A 11 -4.80 -3.11 -16.39
C GLU A 11 -4.21 -3.41 -15.03
N THR A 12 -2.92 -3.76 -14.99
CA THR A 12 -2.24 -4.05 -13.73
C THR A 12 -2.08 -2.79 -12.90
N LEU A 13 -1.73 -1.68 -13.53
CA LEU A 13 -1.66 -0.39 -12.84
C LEU A 13 -3.00 -0.01 -12.22
N ASN A 14 -4.09 -0.24 -12.96
CA ASN A 14 -5.43 0.05 -12.47
C ASN A 14 -5.77 -0.79 -11.23
N ILE A 15 -5.38 -2.05 -11.23
CA ILE A 15 -5.57 -2.93 -10.07
C ILE A 15 -4.84 -2.37 -8.84
N LEU A 16 -3.59 -1.93 -9.02
CA LEU A 16 -2.83 -1.35 -7.93
C LEU A 16 -3.44 -0.05 -7.43
N GLU A 17 -3.94 0.78 -8.34
CA GLU A 17 -4.61 2.03 -7.96
C GLU A 17 -5.87 1.75 -7.16
N GLN A 18 -6.66 0.74 -7.55
CA GLN A 18 -7.85 0.35 -6.81
C GLN A 18 -7.48 -0.18 -5.43
N MET A 19 -6.43 -0.98 -5.33
CA MET A 19 -5.94 -1.47 -4.05
C MET A 19 -5.52 -0.31 -3.15
N GLY A 20 -4.81 0.66 -3.71
CA GLY A 20 -4.40 1.85 -2.97
C GLY A 20 -5.59 2.63 -2.42
N LEU A 21 -6.64 2.79 -3.22
CA LEU A 21 -7.88 3.43 -2.78
C LEU A 21 -8.54 2.64 -1.67
N GLN A 22 -8.58 1.32 -1.78
CA GLN A 22 -9.14 0.47 -0.73
C GLN A 22 -8.38 0.63 0.59
N ILE A 23 -7.06 0.73 0.52
CA ILE A 23 -6.22 0.98 1.71
C ILE A 23 -6.58 2.34 2.32
N LYS A 24 -6.67 3.37 1.48
CA LYS A 24 -7.03 4.71 1.94
C LYS A 24 -8.40 4.72 2.62
N TYR A 25 -9.41 4.10 2.00
CA TYR A 25 -10.74 4.07 2.56
C TYR A 25 -10.81 3.23 3.83
N ALA A 26 -10.04 2.15 3.91
CA ALA A 26 -9.94 1.35 5.13
C ALA A 26 -9.40 2.20 6.28
N ARG A 27 -8.38 3.02 6.01
CA ARG A 27 -7.84 3.95 6.99
C ARG A 27 -8.88 4.98 7.42
N LEU A 28 -9.57 5.58 6.44
CA LEU A 28 -10.57 6.62 6.73
C LEU A 28 -11.75 6.07 7.51
N ARG A 29 -12.20 4.87 7.18
CA ARG A 29 -13.31 4.23 7.93
C ARG A 29 -12.95 3.99 9.39
N ARG A 30 -11.67 3.76 9.66
CA ARG A 30 -11.17 3.56 11.03
C ARG A 30 -10.83 4.87 11.71
N LYS A 31 -11.01 6.00 11.03
CA LYS A 31 -10.69 7.33 11.55
C LYS A 31 -9.26 7.44 12.06
N ILE A 32 -8.32 6.80 11.35
CA ILE A 32 -6.91 6.84 11.69
C ILE A 32 -6.22 7.81 10.74
N SER A 33 -5.41 8.73 11.29
CA SER A 33 -4.68 9.67 10.45
C SER A 33 -3.58 8.96 9.66
N ALA A 34 -3.22 9.55 8.52
CA ALA A 34 -2.12 9.02 7.72
C ALA A 34 -0.81 9.00 8.50
N GLU A 35 -0.59 10.01 9.34
CA GLU A 35 0.61 10.09 10.17
C GLU A 35 0.71 8.89 11.11
N ILE A 36 -0.39 8.53 11.75
CA ILE A 36 -0.41 7.39 12.68
C ILE A 36 -0.16 6.09 11.94
N VAL A 37 -0.78 5.89 10.79
CA VAL A 37 -0.56 4.67 10.01
C VAL A 37 0.89 4.57 9.55
N ALA A 38 1.45 5.67 9.04
CA ALA A 38 2.85 5.69 8.61
C ALA A 38 3.78 5.38 9.78
N GLU A 39 3.52 5.95 10.95
CA GLU A 39 4.31 5.68 12.14
C GLU A 39 4.24 4.22 12.55
N ARG A 40 3.04 3.65 12.60
CA ARG A 40 2.85 2.24 12.97
C ARG A 40 3.51 1.29 11.97
N ALA A 41 3.48 1.65 10.69
CA ALA A 41 4.08 0.84 9.63
C ALA A 41 5.60 1.04 9.53
N GLY A 42 6.14 2.06 10.20
CA GLY A 42 7.57 2.38 10.13
C GLY A 42 7.99 2.95 8.79
N ILE A 43 7.12 3.68 8.12
CA ILE A 43 7.40 4.29 6.81
C ILE A 43 7.14 5.79 6.87
N SER A 44 7.64 6.52 5.86
CA SER A 44 7.39 7.96 5.75
C SER A 44 5.98 8.25 5.26
N ARG A 45 5.50 9.48 5.51
CA ARG A 45 4.24 9.95 4.97
C ARG A 45 4.22 9.91 3.45
N ALA A 46 5.34 10.23 2.83
CA ALA A 46 5.46 10.19 1.37
C ALA A 46 5.28 8.77 0.84
N THR A 47 5.86 7.79 1.52
CA THR A 47 5.70 6.38 1.14
C THR A 47 4.25 5.94 1.30
N LEU A 48 3.60 6.32 2.39
CA LEU A 48 2.18 5.99 2.58
C LEU A 48 1.32 6.64 1.50
N CYS A 49 1.60 7.88 1.14
CA CYS A 49 0.88 8.57 0.07
C CYS A 49 1.02 7.81 -1.25
N ALA A 50 2.22 7.35 -1.57
CA ALA A 50 2.47 6.55 -2.77
C ALA A 50 1.69 5.22 -2.73
N ILE A 51 1.62 4.58 -1.57
CA ILE A 51 0.86 3.34 -1.39
C ILE A 51 -0.63 3.57 -1.64
N GLU A 52 -1.18 4.67 -1.11
CA GLU A 52 -2.60 4.97 -1.29
C GLU A 52 -2.93 5.38 -2.73
N LYS A 53 -1.93 5.71 -3.51
CA LYS A 53 -2.08 5.94 -4.95
C LYS A 53 -1.82 4.69 -5.79
N GLY A 54 -1.44 3.59 -5.15
CA GLY A 54 -1.17 2.33 -5.82
C GLY A 54 0.15 2.30 -6.58
N SER A 55 1.16 3.03 -6.11
CA SER A 55 2.44 3.10 -6.80
C SER A 55 3.11 1.73 -6.93
N PRO A 56 3.54 1.35 -8.14
CA PRO A 56 4.28 0.10 -8.34
C PRO A 56 5.74 0.19 -7.91
N SER A 57 6.21 1.39 -7.58
CA SER A 57 7.61 1.61 -7.20
C SER A 57 7.86 1.39 -5.71
N VAL A 58 6.82 1.17 -4.92
CA VAL A 58 6.95 0.92 -3.50
C VAL A 58 7.14 -0.57 -3.26
N ALA A 59 8.07 -0.92 -2.37
CA ALA A 59 8.34 -2.31 -2.05
C ALA A 59 7.11 -2.98 -1.43
N MET A 60 6.91 -4.25 -1.76
CA MET A 60 5.78 -5.02 -1.23
C MET A 60 5.79 -5.08 0.30
N GLY A 61 6.98 -5.10 0.91
CA GLY A 61 7.08 -5.07 2.38
C GLY A 61 6.44 -3.83 2.99
N CYS A 62 6.52 -2.69 2.31
CA CYS A 62 5.88 -1.47 2.80
C CYS A 62 4.35 -1.58 2.72
N TYR A 63 3.83 -2.16 1.64
CA TYR A 63 2.40 -2.44 1.53
C TYR A 63 1.94 -3.38 2.64
N ALA A 64 2.70 -4.45 2.88
CA ALA A 64 2.37 -5.39 3.93
C ALA A 64 2.35 -4.72 5.31
N ALA A 65 3.33 -3.85 5.58
CA ALA A 65 3.40 -3.13 6.85
C ALA A 65 2.18 -2.24 7.06
N VAL A 66 1.72 -1.55 6.01
CA VAL A 66 0.52 -0.71 6.10
C VAL A 66 -0.73 -1.55 6.34
N LEU A 67 -0.87 -2.67 5.63
CA LEU A 67 -2.00 -3.56 5.84
C LEU A 67 -2.04 -4.11 7.27
N HIS A 68 -0.89 -4.46 7.82
CA HIS A 68 -0.78 -4.90 9.20
C HIS A 68 -1.16 -3.78 10.16
N ALA A 69 -0.68 -2.55 9.91
CA ALA A 69 -0.97 -1.40 10.77
C ALA A 69 -2.46 -1.04 10.79
N LEU A 70 -3.18 -1.33 9.70
CA LEU A 70 -4.61 -1.04 9.63
C LEU A 70 -5.45 -2.02 10.44
N ASN A 71 -5.28 -3.31 10.28
CA ASN A 71 -6.05 -4.31 11.03
C ASN A 71 -5.56 -5.73 10.72
N TYR A 72 -4.25 -5.92 10.70
CA TYR A 72 -3.67 -7.24 10.42
C TYR A 72 -4.11 -7.81 9.07
N MET A 73 -4.41 -6.94 8.10
CA MET A 73 -4.86 -7.36 6.77
C MET A 73 -3.73 -7.95 5.92
N ASP A 74 -2.50 -7.89 6.40
CA ASP A 74 -1.37 -8.52 5.75
C ASP A 74 -1.54 -10.03 5.60
N LYS A 75 -2.35 -10.66 6.43
CA LYS A 75 -2.67 -12.09 6.31
C LYS A 75 -3.36 -12.41 4.99
N ASP A 76 -4.12 -11.46 4.46
CA ASP A 76 -4.85 -11.66 3.21
C ASP A 76 -3.92 -11.77 2.01
N LEU A 77 -2.67 -11.36 2.16
CA LEU A 77 -1.68 -11.54 1.10
C LEU A 77 -1.40 -13.01 0.80
N LEU A 78 -1.65 -13.89 1.78
CA LEU A 78 -1.50 -15.34 1.57
C LEU A 78 -2.53 -15.89 0.57
N LEU A 79 -3.60 -15.14 0.32
CA LEU A 79 -4.66 -15.55 -0.59
C LEU A 79 -4.43 -15.10 -2.03
N VAL A 80 -3.46 -14.21 -2.23
CA VAL A 80 -3.29 -13.51 -3.51
C VAL A 80 -2.88 -14.44 -4.65
N ALA A 81 -2.03 -15.40 -4.38
CA ALA A 81 -1.51 -16.30 -5.40
C ALA A 81 -1.85 -17.75 -5.10
N LYS A 82 -3.06 -17.98 -4.76
CA LYS A 82 -3.55 -19.30 -4.42
C LYS A 82 -3.74 -20.17 -5.63
#